data_5e3949be4d4921ee91a36bd75212c4ed
#
_entry.id   5e3949be4d4921ee91a36bd75212c4ed
#
_cell.length_a   1.000
_cell.length_b   1.000
_cell.length_c   1.000
_cell.angle_alpha   90.00
_cell.angle_beta   90.00
_cell.angle_gamma   90.00
#
_symmetry.space_group_name_H-M   'P 1'
#
loop_
_entity.id
_entity.type
_entity.pdbx_description
1 polymer ?
#
loop_
_entity_poly.entity_id
_entity_poly.type
_entity_poly.pdbx_seq_one_letter_code
_entity_poly.pdbx_strand_id
1 'polypeptide(L)'
;MSSATLANPLELANRLTGEEFKLVDNDTSPSGEKDFILYNPFRNYRRKKHNNSEAPSVHMETENIFVYLMLKDIQTLCFTVSRKITELIAMWAKKDMDNIKKKLTHRITAYRAGYQADERREIEDGLKSRKYLGVTCTNALELGINIGSLDAVIISGYPGTMISTWQQSGRAGRSNQKSLAILVAFENQLDQYFMKNPDFFFDKPHENVIIDLSNHILQEAHLLCAAKELTLKKDEAMNYFGADKKVLDKLVSK
;
A
#
# COMPACT_ATOMS: atom_id res chain seq x y z
N MET A 1 -20.34 -3.45 -7.24
CA MET A 1 -19.17 -2.93 -6.50
C MET A 1 -18.00 -3.86 -6.77
N SER A 2 -16.75 -3.36 -6.72
CA SER A 2 -15.53 -4.19 -6.81
C SER A 2 -14.49 -3.70 -5.82
N SER A 3 -13.70 -4.63 -5.28
CA SER A 3 -12.60 -4.34 -4.36
C SER A 3 -11.47 -5.34 -4.59
N ALA A 4 -10.24 -4.96 -4.26
CA ALA A 4 -9.09 -5.84 -4.44
C ALA A 4 -8.99 -6.89 -3.32
N THR A 5 -9.01 -6.46 -2.06
CA THR A 5 -8.72 -7.35 -0.91
C THR A 5 -9.57 -6.93 0.27
N LEU A 6 -10.53 -7.76 0.66
CA LEU A 6 -11.39 -7.56 1.83
C LEU A 6 -11.71 -8.91 2.46
N ALA A 7 -11.79 -8.98 3.79
CA ALA A 7 -12.21 -10.20 4.49
C ALA A 7 -13.73 -10.37 4.50
N ASN A 8 -14.50 -9.26 4.54
CA ASN A 8 -15.96 -9.28 4.63
C ASN A 8 -16.65 -8.48 3.49
N PRO A 9 -16.39 -8.78 2.21
CA PRO A 9 -16.85 -7.96 1.09
C PRO A 9 -18.37 -7.89 0.97
N LEU A 10 -19.07 -9.02 1.18
CA LEU A 10 -20.52 -9.10 1.04
C LEU A 10 -21.23 -8.33 2.16
N GLU A 11 -20.80 -8.53 3.40
CA GLU A 11 -21.36 -7.81 4.55
C GLU A 11 -21.17 -6.29 4.39
N LEU A 12 -19.94 -5.89 4.00
CA LEU A 12 -19.63 -4.48 3.78
C LEU A 12 -20.50 -3.86 2.68
N ALA A 13 -20.64 -4.55 1.53
CA ALA A 13 -21.45 -4.07 0.41
C ALA A 13 -22.92 -3.91 0.79
N ASN A 14 -23.51 -4.92 1.43
CA ASN A 14 -24.91 -4.88 1.86
C ASN A 14 -25.17 -3.77 2.88
N ARG A 15 -24.27 -3.62 3.85
CA ARG A 15 -24.41 -2.54 4.87
C ARG A 15 -24.23 -1.15 4.28
N LEU A 16 -23.30 -0.98 3.34
CA LEU A 16 -22.97 0.32 2.75
C LEU A 16 -24.09 0.85 1.86
N THR A 17 -24.80 -0.03 1.17
CA THR A 17 -25.81 0.35 0.16
C THR A 17 -27.26 0.10 0.60
N GLY A 18 -27.47 -0.78 1.58
CA GLY A 18 -28.80 -1.28 1.94
C GLY A 18 -29.38 -2.32 0.95
N GLU A 19 -28.61 -2.73 -0.06
CA GLU A 19 -29.01 -3.67 -1.10
C GLU A 19 -28.38 -5.05 -0.89
N GLU A 20 -29.02 -6.10 -1.41
CA GLU A 20 -28.46 -7.45 -1.39
C GLU A 20 -27.53 -7.68 -2.59
N PHE A 21 -26.31 -8.12 -2.33
CA PHE A 21 -25.29 -8.44 -3.34
C PHE A 21 -25.01 -9.92 -3.40
N LYS A 22 -24.66 -10.38 -4.59
CA LYS A 22 -24.07 -11.71 -4.80
C LYS A 22 -22.56 -11.55 -4.90
N LEU A 23 -21.83 -12.29 -4.05
CA LEU A 23 -20.37 -12.33 -4.09
C LEU A 23 -19.87 -13.15 -5.28
N VAL A 24 -18.89 -12.59 -5.98
CA VAL A 24 -18.07 -13.28 -6.98
C VAL A 24 -16.61 -13.07 -6.56
N ASP A 25 -15.99 -14.08 -5.96
CA ASP A 25 -14.66 -14.06 -5.36
C ASP A 25 -13.68 -15.07 -5.96
N ASN A 26 -14.13 -15.83 -6.96
CA ASN A 26 -13.27 -16.76 -7.67
C ASN A 26 -12.37 -16.02 -8.65
N ASP A 27 -11.13 -15.75 -8.23
CA ASP A 27 -10.10 -15.14 -9.09
C ASP A 27 -9.53 -16.18 -10.05
N THR A 28 -9.86 -16.05 -11.33
CA THR A 28 -9.35 -16.88 -12.43
C THR A 28 -8.26 -16.19 -13.23
N SER A 29 -7.80 -15.01 -12.78
CA SER A 29 -6.75 -14.27 -13.49
C SER A 29 -5.41 -15.04 -13.45
N PRO A 30 -4.65 -15.07 -14.55
CA PRO A 30 -3.34 -15.73 -14.55
C PRO A 30 -2.39 -15.02 -13.58
N SER A 31 -1.82 -15.76 -12.65
CA SER A 31 -0.84 -15.28 -11.69
C SER A 31 0.45 -16.09 -11.81
N GLY A 32 1.59 -15.41 -11.88
CA GLY A 32 2.90 -16.04 -11.79
C GLY A 32 3.27 -16.45 -10.37
N GLU A 33 4.28 -17.29 -10.25
CA GLU A 33 4.88 -17.62 -8.96
C GLU A 33 5.41 -16.38 -8.26
N LYS A 34 5.10 -16.21 -6.97
CA LYS A 34 5.57 -15.09 -6.16
C LYS A 34 6.32 -15.59 -4.93
N ASP A 35 7.59 -15.23 -4.84
CA ASP A 35 8.36 -15.41 -3.63
C ASP A 35 8.09 -14.24 -2.67
N PHE A 36 7.67 -14.52 -1.44
CA PHE A 36 7.51 -13.51 -0.39
C PHE A 36 8.53 -13.74 0.72
N ILE A 37 9.43 -12.76 0.92
CA ILE A 37 10.51 -12.83 1.90
C ILE A 37 10.22 -11.92 3.09
N LEU A 38 10.20 -12.50 4.29
CA LEU A 38 10.23 -11.75 5.55
C LEU A 38 11.71 -11.56 5.96
N TYR A 39 12.24 -10.36 5.78
CA TYR A 39 13.65 -10.04 6.07
C TYR A 39 13.79 -9.26 7.37
N ASN A 40 14.54 -9.83 8.33
CA ASN A 40 14.80 -9.21 9.61
C ASN A 40 16.30 -8.81 9.75
N PRO A 41 16.66 -7.53 9.57
CA PRO A 41 18.02 -7.04 9.72
C PRO A 41 18.62 -7.27 11.11
N PHE A 42 17.75 -7.34 12.15
CA PHE A 42 18.16 -7.43 13.55
C PHE A 42 18.44 -8.87 14.01
N ARG A 43 18.09 -9.88 13.21
CA ARG A 43 18.23 -11.29 13.62
C ARG A 43 19.65 -11.67 14.05
N ASN A 44 20.65 -11.23 13.28
CA ASN A 44 22.06 -11.52 13.55
C ASN A 44 22.70 -10.50 14.50
N TYR A 45 22.22 -9.27 14.52
CA TYR A 45 22.69 -8.22 15.41
C TYR A 45 22.46 -8.58 16.88
N ARG A 46 21.28 -9.04 17.25
CA ARG A 46 20.95 -9.45 18.61
C ARG A 46 21.82 -10.62 19.12
N ARG A 47 22.32 -11.46 18.22
CA ARG A 47 23.26 -12.56 18.56
C ARG A 47 24.70 -12.07 18.75
N LYS A 48 25.08 -10.93 18.14
CA LYS A 48 26.44 -10.37 18.15
C LYS A 48 26.62 -9.18 19.11
N LYS A 49 25.68 -8.92 20.00
CA LYS A 49 25.66 -7.76 20.92
C LYS A 49 26.92 -7.61 21.80
N HIS A 50 27.84 -8.60 21.81
CA HIS A 50 29.14 -8.53 22.52
C HIS A 50 30.25 -7.78 21.78
N ASN A 51 30.06 -7.34 20.51
CA ASN A 51 31.16 -6.82 19.67
C ASN A 51 30.96 -5.35 19.24
N ASN A 52 30.46 -4.45 20.08
CA ASN A 52 30.37 -2.99 19.79
C ASN A 52 29.89 -2.61 18.36
N SER A 53 29.17 -3.49 17.67
CA SER A 53 28.60 -3.18 16.36
C SER A 53 27.38 -2.29 16.52
N GLU A 54 27.26 -1.22 15.73
CA GLU A 54 26.08 -0.37 15.69
C GLU A 54 24.84 -1.16 15.21
N ALA A 55 23.65 -0.75 15.67
CA ALA A 55 22.41 -1.36 15.25
C ALA A 55 22.22 -1.13 13.73
N PRO A 56 21.78 -2.14 12.96
CA PRO A 56 21.53 -1.96 11.54
C PRO A 56 20.44 -0.92 11.31
N SER A 57 20.67 -0.01 10.37
CA SER A 57 19.64 0.91 9.91
C SER A 57 18.74 0.21 8.91
N VAL A 58 17.45 0.07 9.22
CA VAL A 58 16.47 -0.54 8.30
C VAL A 58 16.41 0.19 6.97
N HIS A 59 16.55 1.50 6.98
CA HIS A 59 16.50 2.30 5.76
C HIS A 59 17.72 2.06 4.87
N MET A 60 18.91 1.88 5.46
CA MET A 60 20.11 1.50 4.72
C MET A 60 20.00 0.07 4.16
N GLU A 61 19.49 -0.87 4.98
CA GLU A 61 19.24 -2.24 4.49
C GLU A 61 18.22 -2.27 3.34
N THR A 62 17.15 -1.48 3.45
CA THR A 62 16.16 -1.31 2.38
C THR A 62 16.81 -0.76 1.11
N GLU A 63 17.65 0.25 1.25
CA GLU A 63 18.39 0.87 0.14
C GLU A 63 19.37 -0.11 -0.50
N ASN A 64 20.14 -0.83 0.30
CA ASN A 64 21.08 -1.85 -0.19
C ASN A 64 20.38 -2.94 -1.03
N ILE A 65 19.23 -3.45 -0.55
CA ILE A 65 18.41 -4.43 -1.28
C ILE A 65 17.89 -3.81 -2.59
N PHE A 66 17.41 -2.56 -2.53
CA PHE A 66 16.88 -1.84 -3.69
C PHE A 66 17.94 -1.65 -4.77
N VAL A 67 19.13 -1.19 -4.41
CA VAL A 67 20.28 -1.06 -5.32
C VAL A 67 20.70 -2.41 -5.88
N TYR A 68 20.78 -3.45 -5.03
CA TYR A 68 21.15 -4.80 -5.45
C TYR A 68 20.20 -5.34 -6.53
N LEU A 69 18.89 -5.21 -6.35
CA LEU A 69 17.89 -5.68 -7.32
C LEU A 69 18.03 -4.93 -8.66
N MET A 70 18.22 -3.62 -8.63
CA MET A 70 18.43 -2.82 -9.84
C MET A 70 19.73 -3.17 -10.57
N LEU A 71 20.80 -3.52 -9.86
CA LEU A 71 22.04 -4.00 -10.48
C LEU A 71 21.85 -5.32 -11.23
N LYS A 72 20.84 -6.10 -10.84
CA LYS A 72 20.38 -7.33 -11.53
C LYS A 72 19.35 -7.09 -12.63
N ASP A 73 19.10 -5.81 -12.99
CA ASP A 73 18.07 -5.37 -13.95
C ASP A 73 16.64 -5.75 -13.56
N ILE A 74 16.38 -5.91 -12.26
CA ILE A 74 15.07 -6.22 -11.69
C ILE A 74 14.33 -4.90 -11.44
N GLN A 75 13.19 -4.69 -12.11
CA GLN A 75 12.38 -3.50 -11.93
C GLN A 75 11.69 -3.54 -10.57
N THR A 76 12.03 -2.60 -9.70
CA THR A 76 11.68 -2.64 -8.28
C THR A 76 10.91 -1.41 -7.84
N LEU A 77 9.79 -1.64 -7.14
CA LEU A 77 9.06 -0.61 -6.41
C LEU A 77 9.36 -0.76 -4.91
N CYS A 78 9.74 0.33 -4.25
CA CYS A 78 10.06 0.33 -2.84
C CYS A 78 9.05 1.20 -2.07
N PHE A 79 8.16 0.57 -1.31
CA PHE A 79 7.23 1.24 -0.41
C PHE A 79 7.91 1.66 0.88
N THR A 80 7.64 2.89 1.32
CA THR A 80 8.22 3.46 2.53
C THR A 80 7.15 4.15 3.39
N VAL A 81 7.41 4.26 4.68
CA VAL A 81 6.45 4.76 5.67
C VAL A 81 6.22 6.29 5.63
N SER A 82 7.08 7.06 4.94
CA SER A 82 6.95 8.51 4.91
C SER A 82 7.54 9.14 3.65
N ARG A 83 7.01 10.32 3.28
CA ARG A 83 7.50 11.12 2.14
C ARG A 83 8.99 11.43 2.25
N LYS A 84 9.48 11.73 3.46
CA LYS A 84 10.90 12.02 3.71
C LYS A 84 11.78 10.80 3.42
N ILE A 85 11.40 9.63 3.92
CA ILE A 85 12.15 8.39 3.70
C ILE A 85 12.12 7.97 2.22
N THR A 86 10.99 8.16 1.54
CA THR A 86 10.88 7.95 0.08
C THR A 86 11.98 8.71 -0.68
N GLU A 87 12.12 10.00 -0.43
CA GLU A 87 13.12 10.85 -1.10
C GLU A 87 14.56 10.48 -0.68
N LEU A 88 14.77 10.18 0.60
CA LEU A 88 16.10 9.83 1.10
C LEU A 88 16.61 8.53 0.50
N ILE A 89 15.80 7.47 0.46
CA ILE A 89 16.22 6.20 -0.15
C ILE A 89 16.50 6.38 -1.64
N ALA A 90 15.68 7.14 -2.39
CA ALA A 90 15.96 7.44 -3.78
C ALA A 90 17.29 8.20 -3.96
N MET A 91 17.54 9.17 -3.09
CA MET A 91 18.78 9.97 -3.12
C MET A 91 20.03 9.12 -2.81
N TRP A 92 19.97 8.27 -1.77
CA TRP A 92 21.06 7.38 -1.41
C TRP A 92 21.33 6.36 -2.52
N ALA A 93 20.28 5.71 -3.02
CA ALA A 93 20.37 4.76 -4.13
C ALA A 93 20.96 5.40 -5.41
N LYS A 94 20.61 6.66 -5.72
CA LYS A 94 21.24 7.39 -6.83
C LYS A 94 22.71 7.61 -6.60
N LYS A 95 23.11 8.00 -5.38
CA LYS A 95 24.51 8.24 -5.00
C LYS A 95 25.34 6.95 -5.13
N ASP A 96 24.82 5.85 -4.60
CA ASP A 96 25.52 4.56 -4.66
C ASP A 96 25.57 4.03 -6.09
N MET A 97 24.48 4.16 -6.84
CA MET A 97 24.44 3.77 -8.24
C MET A 97 25.39 4.60 -9.11
N ASP A 98 25.60 5.90 -8.81
CA ASP A 98 26.56 6.76 -9.53
C ASP A 98 27.99 6.25 -9.35
N ASN A 99 28.33 5.69 -8.19
CA ASN A 99 29.63 5.10 -7.90
C ASN A 99 29.80 3.71 -8.53
N ILE A 100 28.73 2.89 -8.61
CA ILE A 100 28.80 1.49 -9.04
C ILE A 100 28.52 1.34 -10.54
N LYS A 101 27.45 1.96 -11.04
CA LYS A 101 26.97 1.83 -12.42
C LYS A 101 26.23 3.08 -12.87
N LYS A 102 26.95 4.17 -13.08
CA LYS A 102 26.46 5.51 -13.40
C LYS A 102 25.31 5.56 -14.43
N LYS A 103 25.33 4.66 -15.41
CA LYS A 103 24.29 4.56 -16.44
C LYS A 103 22.88 4.26 -15.87
N LEU A 104 22.77 3.76 -14.65
CA LEU A 104 21.47 3.44 -14.02
C LEU A 104 20.97 4.55 -13.10
N THR A 105 21.78 5.56 -12.76
CA THR A 105 21.40 6.62 -11.81
C THR A 105 20.13 7.37 -12.24
N HIS A 106 19.98 7.66 -13.53
CA HIS A 106 18.80 8.35 -14.08
C HIS A 106 17.54 7.45 -14.16
N ARG A 107 17.68 6.14 -13.94
CA ARG A 107 16.57 5.18 -13.91
C ARG A 107 15.97 5.02 -12.51
N ILE A 108 16.37 5.86 -11.54
CA ILE A 108 15.86 5.88 -10.19
C ILE A 108 15.06 7.16 -9.98
N THR A 109 13.88 7.06 -9.37
CA THR A 109 13.10 8.23 -8.96
C THR A 109 12.28 7.96 -7.71
N ALA A 110 11.77 9.02 -7.09
CA ALA A 110 10.78 8.94 -6.02
C ALA A 110 9.39 9.24 -6.57
N TYR A 111 8.34 8.75 -5.88
CA TYR A 111 6.94 9.04 -6.19
C TYR A 111 6.14 9.29 -4.91
N ARG A 112 5.41 10.40 -4.86
CA ARG A 112 4.56 10.73 -3.71
C ARG A 112 3.34 11.55 -4.12
N ALA A 113 2.29 11.52 -3.33
CA ALA A 113 1.04 12.24 -3.58
C ALA A 113 1.19 13.78 -3.70
N GLY A 114 2.28 14.35 -3.16
CA GLY A 114 2.54 15.80 -3.22
C GLY A 114 3.13 16.29 -4.55
N TYR A 115 3.43 15.41 -5.50
CA TYR A 115 3.86 15.81 -6.84
C TYR A 115 2.68 16.32 -7.67
N GLN A 116 2.96 17.19 -8.66
CA GLN A 116 1.95 17.64 -9.60
C GLN A 116 1.44 16.48 -10.46
N ALA A 117 0.23 16.64 -11.02
CA ALA A 117 -0.41 15.56 -11.76
C ALA A 117 0.42 15.09 -12.96
N ASP A 118 1.06 16.04 -13.66
CA ASP A 118 1.87 15.73 -14.84
C ASP A 118 3.17 15.00 -14.47
N GLU A 119 3.84 15.41 -13.38
CA GLU A 119 5.03 14.70 -12.84
C GLU A 119 4.67 13.26 -12.45
N ARG A 120 3.51 13.05 -11.82
CA ARG A 120 3.06 11.71 -11.44
C ARG A 120 2.82 10.84 -12.66
N ARG A 121 2.14 11.37 -13.70
CA ARG A 121 1.90 10.65 -14.96
C ARG A 121 3.20 10.29 -15.66
N GLU A 122 4.19 11.20 -15.70
CA GLU A 122 5.50 10.90 -16.28
C GLU A 122 6.18 9.71 -15.58
N ILE A 123 6.12 9.64 -14.24
CA ILE A 123 6.72 8.53 -13.49
C ILE A 123 5.93 7.23 -13.72
N GLU A 124 4.61 7.29 -13.74
CA GLU A 124 3.73 6.14 -14.00
C GLU A 124 3.98 5.54 -15.40
N ASP A 125 4.08 6.38 -16.42
CA ASP A 125 4.38 5.96 -17.78
C ASP A 125 5.84 5.50 -17.92
N GLY A 126 6.75 6.13 -17.17
CA GLY A 126 8.14 5.70 -17.06
C GLY A 126 8.30 4.33 -16.42
N LEU A 127 7.43 3.94 -15.47
CA LEU A 127 7.39 2.58 -14.93
C LEU A 127 6.89 1.59 -15.96
N LYS A 128 5.78 1.89 -16.65
CA LYS A 128 5.23 1.02 -17.72
C LYS A 128 6.22 0.75 -18.84
N SER A 129 6.94 1.79 -19.28
CA SER A 129 7.92 1.71 -20.35
C SER A 129 9.29 1.19 -19.92
N ARG A 130 9.46 0.82 -18.64
CA ARG A 130 10.76 0.45 -18.03
C ARG A 130 11.84 1.55 -18.15
N LYS A 131 11.46 2.82 -18.38
CA LYS A 131 12.37 3.98 -18.27
C LYS A 131 12.95 4.04 -16.86
N TYR A 132 12.10 3.90 -15.83
CA TYR A 132 12.52 3.77 -14.45
C TYR A 132 12.64 2.30 -14.05
N LEU A 133 13.80 1.94 -13.53
CA LEU A 133 14.10 0.61 -13.01
C LEU A 133 13.81 0.51 -11.52
N GLY A 134 14.00 1.60 -10.80
CA GLY A 134 13.73 1.69 -9.38
C GLY A 134 12.89 2.93 -9.05
N VAL A 135 11.77 2.71 -8.35
CA VAL A 135 10.94 3.80 -7.83
C VAL A 135 10.70 3.59 -6.34
N THR A 136 11.01 4.60 -5.54
CA THR A 136 10.61 4.63 -4.14
C THR A 136 9.28 5.36 -4.00
N CYS A 137 8.37 4.91 -3.16
CA CYS A 137 7.08 5.54 -3.00
C CYS A 137 6.51 5.40 -1.58
N THR A 138 5.51 6.22 -1.26
CA THR A 138 4.59 5.98 -0.15
C THR A 138 3.47 5.05 -0.61
N ASN A 139 2.42 4.88 0.20
CA ASN A 139 1.18 4.16 -0.19
C ASN A 139 0.47 4.76 -1.42
N ALA A 140 0.94 5.87 -2.00
CA ALA A 140 0.33 6.50 -3.17
C ALA A 140 0.29 5.60 -4.42
N LEU A 141 1.16 4.59 -4.53
CA LEU A 141 1.13 3.58 -5.60
C LEU A 141 0.54 2.24 -5.16
N GLU A 142 -0.09 2.18 -3.99
CA GLU A 142 -0.70 0.97 -3.45
C GLU A 142 -1.98 0.59 -4.21
N LEU A 143 -2.83 1.57 -4.53
CA LEU A 143 -4.15 1.37 -5.14
C LEU A 143 -4.41 2.27 -6.36
N GLY A 144 -5.28 1.79 -7.24
CA GLY A 144 -5.95 2.59 -8.27
C GLY A 144 -5.12 3.00 -9.48
N ILE A 145 -3.81 2.74 -9.49
CA ILE A 145 -2.93 3.18 -10.58
C ILE A 145 -2.39 1.98 -11.35
N ASN A 146 -2.55 2.03 -12.67
CA ASN A 146 -1.94 1.02 -13.55
C ASN A 146 -0.49 1.43 -13.88
N ILE A 147 0.47 0.81 -13.21
CA ILE A 147 1.91 1.03 -13.41
C ILE A 147 2.62 -0.09 -14.18
N GLY A 148 1.83 -1.00 -14.76
CA GLY A 148 2.36 -2.18 -15.43
C GLY A 148 2.74 -3.31 -14.45
N SER A 149 3.43 -4.31 -14.97
CA SER A 149 3.97 -5.43 -14.20
C SER A 149 5.37 -5.10 -13.71
N LEU A 150 5.58 -5.24 -12.41
CA LEU A 150 6.89 -5.06 -11.78
C LEU A 150 7.49 -6.42 -11.43
N ASP A 151 8.82 -6.49 -11.45
CA ASP A 151 9.53 -7.73 -11.14
C ASP A 151 9.63 -7.94 -9.62
N ALA A 152 9.84 -6.85 -8.86
CA ALA A 152 9.98 -6.91 -7.42
C ALA A 152 9.31 -5.74 -6.69
N VAL A 153 8.93 -6.01 -5.44
CA VAL A 153 8.46 -5.01 -4.48
C VAL A 153 9.24 -5.15 -3.18
N ILE A 154 9.67 -4.03 -2.63
CA ILE A 154 10.21 -3.93 -1.27
C ILE A 154 9.20 -3.14 -0.42
N ILE A 155 8.88 -3.65 0.76
CA ILE A 155 8.03 -3.02 1.76
C ILE A 155 8.91 -2.70 2.96
N SER A 156 9.24 -1.42 3.17
CA SER A 156 10.10 -0.97 4.26
C SER A 156 9.29 -0.74 5.52
N GLY A 157 9.21 -1.74 6.36
CA GLY A 157 8.35 -1.84 7.54
C GLY A 157 6.93 -2.29 7.22
N TYR A 158 6.29 -2.94 8.18
CA TYR A 158 4.90 -3.34 8.06
C TYR A 158 3.98 -2.11 7.92
N PRO A 159 3.13 -2.03 6.89
CA PRO A 159 2.34 -0.82 6.59
C PRO A 159 1.17 -0.56 7.54
N GLY A 160 0.99 -1.40 8.56
CA GLY A 160 -0.04 -1.26 9.59
C GLY A 160 -1.25 -2.16 9.40
N THR A 161 -1.49 -2.69 8.19
CA THR A 161 -2.55 -3.66 7.90
C THR A 161 -2.07 -4.77 6.98
N MET A 162 -2.67 -5.95 7.10
CA MET A 162 -2.44 -7.07 6.16
C MET A 162 -2.95 -6.70 4.76
N ILE A 163 -4.09 -6.02 4.70
CA ILE A 163 -4.68 -5.55 3.44
C ILE A 163 -3.66 -4.71 2.66
N SER A 164 -3.07 -3.67 3.28
CA SER A 164 -2.03 -2.84 2.64
C SER A 164 -0.81 -3.66 2.24
N THR A 165 -0.38 -4.59 3.08
CA THR A 165 0.78 -5.45 2.77
C THR A 165 0.54 -6.28 1.51
N TRP A 166 -0.63 -6.91 1.38
CA TRP A 166 -0.98 -7.69 0.20
C TRP A 166 -1.22 -6.83 -1.03
N GLN A 167 -1.79 -5.63 -0.88
CA GLN A 167 -1.97 -4.67 -1.98
C GLN A 167 -0.62 -4.15 -2.51
N GLN A 168 0.32 -3.83 -1.61
CA GLN A 168 1.67 -3.42 -1.97
C GLN A 168 2.43 -4.58 -2.64
N SER A 169 2.43 -5.76 -2.06
CA SER A 169 3.07 -6.94 -2.66
C SER A 169 2.44 -7.34 -3.99
N GLY A 170 1.14 -7.08 -4.15
CA GLY A 170 0.37 -7.30 -5.38
C GLY A 170 0.81 -6.43 -6.56
N ARG A 171 1.67 -5.43 -6.34
CA ARG A 171 2.25 -4.62 -7.42
C ARG A 171 3.33 -5.35 -8.21
N ALA A 172 3.92 -6.41 -7.67
CA ALA A 172 4.77 -7.34 -8.42
C ALA A 172 3.97 -8.54 -8.92
N GLY A 173 4.31 -9.06 -10.10
CA GLY A 173 3.80 -10.34 -10.59
C GLY A 173 2.46 -10.30 -11.29
N ARG A 174 2.18 -9.27 -12.07
CA ARG A 174 1.02 -9.23 -12.96
C ARG A 174 1.34 -9.94 -14.28
N SER A 175 1.29 -11.20 -14.35
CA SER A 175 1.36 -12.09 -15.52
C SER A 175 2.01 -13.41 -15.10
N ASN A 176 2.26 -14.31 -16.02
CA ASN A 176 2.91 -15.59 -15.73
C ASN A 176 4.41 -15.50 -15.37
N GLN A 177 4.93 -14.30 -15.03
CA GLN A 177 6.33 -14.11 -14.64
C GLN A 177 6.52 -14.30 -13.14
N LYS A 178 7.67 -14.88 -12.77
CA LYS A 178 8.10 -14.94 -11.38
C LYS A 178 8.31 -13.54 -10.82
N SER A 179 7.90 -13.35 -9.58
CA SER A 179 7.99 -12.04 -8.92
C SER A 179 8.45 -12.17 -7.48
N LEU A 180 8.96 -11.08 -6.91
CA LEU A 180 9.53 -11.03 -5.58
C LEU A 180 8.86 -9.94 -4.74
N ALA A 181 8.47 -10.28 -3.52
CA ALA A 181 8.07 -9.32 -2.50
C ALA A 181 8.97 -9.48 -1.27
N ILE A 182 9.50 -8.39 -0.75
CA ILE A 182 10.37 -8.40 0.44
C ILE A 182 9.81 -7.42 1.46
N LEU A 183 9.41 -7.92 2.64
CA LEU A 183 9.10 -7.11 3.81
C LEU A 183 10.36 -6.97 4.67
N VAL A 184 10.90 -5.75 4.76
CA VAL A 184 12.07 -5.43 5.60
C VAL A 184 11.58 -4.92 6.95
N ALA A 185 11.75 -5.72 7.99
CA ALA A 185 11.18 -5.44 9.31
C ALA A 185 11.88 -4.29 10.05
N PHE A 186 11.07 -3.43 10.68
CA PHE A 186 11.55 -2.49 11.68
C PHE A 186 11.82 -3.17 13.04
N GLU A 187 12.45 -2.45 13.97
CA GLU A 187 12.69 -2.96 15.32
C GLU A 187 11.46 -2.82 16.25
N ASN A 188 10.32 -2.40 15.72
CA ASN A 188 9.08 -2.29 16.50
C ASN A 188 8.49 -3.66 16.86
N GLN A 189 7.57 -3.67 17.83
CA GLN A 189 7.00 -4.90 18.37
C GLN A 189 6.24 -5.71 17.33
N LEU A 190 5.48 -5.05 16.44
CA LEU A 190 4.60 -5.71 15.49
C LEU A 190 5.40 -6.37 14.35
N ASP A 191 6.36 -5.65 13.75
CA ASP A 191 7.23 -6.22 12.73
C ASP A 191 8.00 -7.42 13.30
N GLN A 192 8.57 -7.29 14.51
CA GLN A 192 9.30 -8.37 15.15
C GLN A 192 8.42 -9.56 15.55
N TYR A 193 7.13 -9.33 15.80
CA TYR A 193 6.17 -10.40 16.04
C TYR A 193 5.97 -11.23 14.77
N PHE A 194 5.73 -10.60 13.61
CA PHE A 194 5.59 -11.30 12.33
C PHE A 194 6.87 -12.06 11.93
N MET A 195 8.04 -11.48 12.19
CA MET A 195 9.32 -12.16 11.92
C MET A 195 9.51 -13.44 12.76
N LYS A 196 8.88 -13.53 13.93
CA LYS A 196 8.92 -14.71 14.80
C LYS A 196 7.78 -15.69 14.51
N ASN A 197 6.68 -15.21 13.96
CA ASN A 197 5.45 -15.96 13.72
C ASN A 197 5.01 -15.83 12.25
N PRO A 198 5.80 -16.35 11.29
CA PRO A 198 5.49 -16.21 9.87
C PRO A 198 4.15 -16.85 9.49
N ASP A 199 3.77 -17.97 10.11
CA ASP A 199 2.50 -18.64 9.87
C ASP A 199 1.31 -17.71 10.20
N PHE A 200 1.45 -16.90 11.24
CA PHE A 200 0.42 -15.90 11.56
C PHE A 200 0.29 -14.84 10.46
N PHE A 201 1.39 -14.49 9.80
CA PHE A 201 1.38 -13.52 8.70
C PHE A 201 0.72 -14.09 7.42
N PHE A 202 0.95 -15.36 7.11
CA PHE A 202 0.47 -15.97 5.86
C PHE A 202 -0.90 -16.66 5.99
N ASP A 203 -1.23 -17.25 7.13
CA ASP A 203 -2.39 -18.12 7.29
C ASP A 203 -3.62 -17.43 7.87
N LYS A 204 -3.46 -16.21 8.42
CA LYS A 204 -4.60 -15.48 8.98
C LYS A 204 -5.39 -14.72 7.91
N PRO A 205 -6.71 -14.68 8.05
CA PRO A 205 -7.54 -13.85 7.18
C PRO A 205 -7.18 -12.37 7.32
N HIS A 206 -7.47 -11.61 6.28
CA HIS A 206 -7.33 -10.15 6.29
C HIS A 206 -8.25 -9.52 7.34
N GLU A 207 -7.99 -8.27 7.66
CA GLU A 207 -8.84 -7.51 8.58
C GLU A 207 -10.22 -7.27 7.97
N ASN A 208 -11.25 -7.33 8.82
CA ASN A 208 -12.59 -6.89 8.45
C ASN A 208 -12.63 -5.37 8.32
N VAL A 209 -13.25 -4.88 7.27
CA VAL A 209 -13.58 -3.46 7.16
C VAL A 209 -14.85 -3.19 7.95
N ILE A 210 -14.75 -2.28 8.92
CA ILE A 210 -15.87 -1.89 9.78
C ILE A 210 -16.33 -0.50 9.39
N ILE A 211 -17.63 -0.34 9.15
CA ILE A 211 -18.27 0.97 8.92
C ILE A 211 -19.27 1.25 10.05
N ASP A 212 -19.24 2.47 10.56
CA ASP A 212 -20.22 2.97 11.52
C ASP A 212 -21.18 3.93 10.82
N LEU A 213 -22.33 3.37 10.40
CA LEU A 213 -23.40 4.14 9.73
C LEU A 213 -24.15 5.05 10.69
N SER A 214 -24.03 4.84 12.01
CA SER A 214 -24.69 5.65 13.05
C SER A 214 -23.89 6.89 13.47
N ASN A 215 -22.69 7.08 12.94
CA ASN A 215 -21.85 8.23 13.28
C ASN A 215 -22.45 9.54 12.73
N HIS A 216 -23.02 10.35 13.64
CA HIS A 216 -23.72 11.58 13.30
C HIS A 216 -22.84 12.61 12.57
N ILE A 217 -21.52 12.66 12.85
CA ILE A 217 -20.58 13.58 12.18
C ILE A 217 -20.43 13.19 10.71
N LEU A 218 -20.27 11.90 10.44
CA LEU A 218 -20.19 11.38 9.09
C LEU A 218 -21.52 11.53 8.35
N GLN A 219 -22.65 11.21 9.00
CA GLN A 219 -23.97 11.42 8.42
C GLN A 219 -24.20 12.88 8.02
N GLU A 220 -23.87 13.85 8.91
CA GLU A 220 -24.01 15.28 8.60
C GLU A 220 -23.24 15.67 7.33
N ALA A 221 -21.98 15.23 7.22
CA ALA A 221 -21.13 15.52 6.06
C ALA A 221 -21.67 14.88 4.76
N HIS A 222 -22.04 13.61 4.81
CA HIS A 222 -22.57 12.88 3.65
C HIS A 222 -23.92 13.43 3.17
N LEU A 223 -24.83 13.78 4.09
CA LEU A 223 -26.12 14.36 3.76
C LEU A 223 -25.98 15.75 3.10
N LEU A 224 -25.02 16.57 3.57
CA LEU A 224 -24.72 17.85 2.92
C LEU A 224 -24.19 17.64 1.49
N CYS A 225 -23.31 16.67 1.26
CA CYS A 225 -22.84 16.33 -0.07
C CYS A 225 -23.99 15.85 -0.97
N ALA A 226 -24.83 14.93 -0.48
CA ALA A 226 -25.97 14.40 -1.22
C ALA A 226 -26.98 15.51 -1.59
N ALA A 227 -27.31 16.39 -0.64
CA ALA A 227 -28.21 17.52 -0.87
C ALA A 227 -27.64 18.58 -1.84
N LYS A 228 -26.30 18.66 -1.95
CA LYS A 228 -25.62 19.52 -2.93
C LYS A 228 -25.69 18.96 -4.34
N GLU A 229 -25.65 17.63 -4.48
CA GLU A 229 -25.76 16.96 -5.79
C GLU A 229 -27.20 16.95 -6.31
N LEU A 230 -28.16 16.59 -5.46
CA LEU A 230 -29.59 16.51 -5.78
C LEU A 230 -30.41 17.02 -4.60
N THR A 231 -31.57 17.63 -4.90
CA THR A 231 -32.52 18.05 -3.86
C THR A 231 -32.95 16.82 -3.03
N LEU A 232 -32.65 16.84 -1.75
CA LEU A 232 -32.92 15.75 -0.81
C LEU A 232 -34.08 16.12 0.12
N LYS A 233 -35.17 15.31 0.11
CA LYS A 233 -36.27 15.46 1.05
C LYS A 233 -35.97 14.75 2.36
N LYS A 234 -36.58 15.20 3.47
CA LYS A 234 -36.35 14.57 4.80
C LYS A 234 -36.70 13.08 4.81
N ASP A 235 -37.79 12.68 4.17
CA ASP A 235 -38.20 11.28 4.11
C ASP A 235 -37.24 10.43 3.30
N GLU A 236 -36.68 10.96 2.23
CA GLU A 236 -35.65 10.32 1.43
C GLU A 236 -34.35 10.15 2.23
N ALA A 237 -33.94 11.18 2.97
CA ALA A 237 -32.76 11.10 3.82
C ALA A 237 -32.92 10.03 4.91
N MET A 238 -34.10 9.90 5.52
CA MET A 238 -34.37 8.87 6.53
C MET A 238 -34.43 7.47 5.93
N ASN A 239 -35.12 7.30 4.79
CA ASN A 239 -35.39 6.00 4.21
C ASN A 239 -34.21 5.42 3.44
N TYR A 240 -33.48 6.24 2.65
CA TYR A 240 -32.36 5.76 1.82
C TYR A 240 -31.01 5.87 2.52
N PHE A 241 -30.78 6.92 3.31
CA PHE A 241 -29.50 7.12 3.97
C PHE A 241 -29.51 6.69 5.45
N GLY A 242 -30.66 6.22 5.98
CA GLY A 242 -30.79 5.87 7.39
C GLY A 242 -30.44 7.06 8.31
N ALA A 243 -30.73 8.28 7.86
CA ALA A 243 -30.33 9.48 8.57
C ALA A 243 -31.05 9.62 9.91
N ASP A 244 -30.30 9.91 10.99
CA ASP A 244 -30.86 10.21 12.29
C ASP A 244 -31.65 11.53 12.23
N LYS A 245 -32.86 11.52 12.83
CA LYS A 245 -33.75 12.70 12.88
C LYS A 245 -33.06 13.91 13.51
N LYS A 246 -32.23 13.71 14.54
CA LYS A 246 -31.49 14.80 15.19
C LYS A 246 -30.47 15.46 14.26
N VAL A 247 -29.83 14.65 13.42
CA VAL A 247 -28.88 15.16 12.39
C VAL A 247 -29.63 16.00 11.37
N LEU A 248 -30.78 15.51 10.87
CA LEU A 248 -31.61 16.24 9.91
C LEU A 248 -32.17 17.56 10.49
N ASP A 249 -32.70 17.53 11.71
CA ASP A 249 -33.23 18.75 12.35
C ASP A 249 -32.12 19.80 12.56
N LYS A 250 -30.92 19.37 12.91
CA LYS A 250 -29.73 20.26 13.00
C LYS A 250 -29.32 20.86 11.65
N LEU A 251 -29.39 20.08 10.57
CA LEU A 251 -29.02 20.55 9.22
C LEU A 251 -30.04 21.55 8.65
N VAL A 252 -31.33 21.32 8.91
CA VAL A 252 -32.39 22.20 8.40
C VAL A 252 -32.48 23.50 9.21
N SER A 253 -31.99 23.51 10.47
CA SER A 253 -31.95 24.71 11.32
C SER A 253 -30.76 25.63 11.07
N LYS A 254 -29.81 25.23 10.27
CA LYS A 254 -28.64 26.03 9.83
C LYS A 254 -28.91 26.72 8.49
#